data_2c0fee29e1e930e888d071a9259b8753
#
_entry.id   2c0fee29e1e930e888d071a9259b8753
#
_cell.length_a   1.000
_cell.length_b   1.000
_cell.length_c   1.000
_cell.angle_alpha   90.00
_cell.angle_beta   90.00
_cell.angle_gamma   90.00
#
_symmetry.space_group_name_H-M   'P 1'
#
loop_
_entity.id
_entity.type
_entity.pdbx_description
1 polymer ?
#
loop_
_entity_poly.entity_id
_entity_poly.type
_entity_poly.pdbx_seq_one_letter_code
_entity_poly.pdbx_strand_id
1 'polypeptide(L)'
;MFHFPSIHRTIFPCGLLRSSCVTHARHIISLLTDTNMKFVLTKISRNRKLGPIPSVIASSDTCPSDCILRGRGCYAELGPISLQWKKANDNGMSFDPLLREIRRLPKRQLWRYGTAGDLPPDRESLLRLAAANQNRPVLVYTHGQDFPGYHLANQLGFHVNVSADDISHADRLAKTGLSVVVTISSDYARKPKESLSDYRTRLGGRLKSFTPEGRTIIPCPASYTETTCLDCQLCARPRRGGVIVGFPAHGSRRAQIDKRLSNGLSKPKIDKGLGGSIEPRAAA
;
A
#
# COMPACT_ATOMS: atom_id res chain seq x y z
N MET A 1 50.30 -25.63 18.61
CA MET A 1 50.48 -26.44 17.38
C MET A 1 49.23 -27.22 17.12
N PHE A 2 48.31 -26.70 16.31
CA PHE A 2 47.10 -27.44 15.93
C PHE A 2 47.16 -27.66 14.41
N HIS A 3 47.11 -28.92 14.02
CA HIS A 3 47.13 -29.37 12.64
C HIS A 3 45.73 -29.27 12.04
N PHE A 4 45.56 -28.56 10.88
CA PHE A 4 44.36 -28.58 10.06
C PHE A 4 44.52 -29.63 8.96
N PRO A 5 43.52 -30.48 8.71
CA PRO A 5 43.58 -31.39 7.56
C PRO A 5 43.22 -30.68 6.27
N SER A 6 43.99 -31.00 5.24
CA SER A 6 43.89 -30.54 3.87
C SER A 6 42.62 -31.09 3.19
N ILE A 7 41.75 -30.18 2.66
CA ILE A 7 40.57 -30.59 1.89
C ILE A 7 40.98 -30.66 0.40
N HIS A 8 40.99 -31.89 -0.14
CA HIS A 8 41.16 -32.14 -1.57
C HIS A 8 39.98 -31.54 -2.37
N ARG A 9 40.29 -30.58 -3.26
CA ARG A 9 39.37 -30.11 -4.28
C ARG A 9 39.25 -31.14 -5.40
N THR A 10 38.10 -31.79 -5.50
CA THR A 10 37.73 -32.59 -6.66
C THR A 10 37.18 -31.63 -7.73
N ILE A 11 37.96 -31.45 -8.80
CA ILE A 11 37.55 -30.65 -9.98
C ILE A 11 36.71 -31.55 -10.87
N PHE A 12 35.41 -31.31 -10.95
CA PHE A 12 34.55 -31.88 -12.01
C PHE A 12 34.62 -31.03 -13.26
N PRO A 13 34.82 -31.62 -14.44
CA PRO A 13 34.81 -30.85 -15.70
C PRO A 13 33.39 -30.44 -16.05
N CYS A 14 33.12 -29.13 -16.03
CA CYS A 14 31.86 -28.53 -16.47
C CYS A 14 31.93 -28.28 -18.00
N GLY A 15 31.51 -29.28 -18.77
CA GLY A 15 31.36 -29.21 -20.21
C GLY A 15 29.89 -29.28 -20.63
N LEU A 16 29.45 -28.26 -21.37
CA LEU A 16 28.37 -28.32 -22.39
C LEU A 16 26.95 -28.73 -21.96
N LEU A 17 26.27 -27.98 -21.05
CA LEU A 17 24.78 -28.01 -20.94
C LEU A 17 24.19 -26.73 -20.29
N ARG A 18 24.77 -25.54 -20.56
CA ARG A 18 24.35 -24.30 -19.90
C ARG A 18 23.18 -23.56 -20.54
N SER A 19 22.75 -23.87 -21.75
CA SER A 19 21.74 -23.07 -22.45
C SER A 19 20.31 -23.55 -22.24
N SER A 20 20.06 -24.85 -22.21
CA SER A 20 18.69 -25.39 -22.14
C SER A 20 18.08 -25.40 -20.71
N CYS A 21 18.91 -25.56 -19.68
CA CYS A 21 18.43 -25.63 -18.28
C CYS A 21 17.94 -24.26 -17.76
N VAL A 22 18.61 -23.17 -18.17
CA VAL A 22 18.23 -21.81 -17.77
C VAL A 22 16.95 -21.36 -18.47
N THR A 23 16.71 -21.76 -19.71
CA THR A 23 15.49 -21.46 -20.46
C THR A 23 14.29 -22.25 -19.93
N HIS A 24 14.46 -23.52 -19.56
CA HIS A 24 13.40 -24.32 -18.94
C HIS A 24 13.03 -23.82 -17.55
N ALA A 25 14.00 -23.48 -16.70
CA ALA A 25 13.73 -22.90 -15.38
C ALA A 25 12.98 -21.55 -15.48
N ARG A 26 13.35 -20.69 -16.44
CA ARG A 26 12.63 -19.43 -16.70
C ARG A 26 11.21 -19.66 -17.21
N HIS A 27 10.98 -20.69 -18.00
CA HIS A 27 9.65 -21.03 -18.52
C HIS A 27 8.74 -21.65 -17.46
N ILE A 28 9.27 -22.50 -16.59
CA ILE A 28 8.54 -23.11 -15.47
C ILE A 28 8.18 -22.04 -14.41
N ILE A 29 9.08 -21.11 -14.10
CA ILE A 29 8.81 -19.98 -13.21
C ILE A 29 7.74 -19.06 -13.81
N SER A 30 7.73 -18.85 -15.12
CA SER A 30 6.69 -18.06 -15.81
C SER A 30 5.30 -18.73 -15.78
N LEU A 31 5.22 -20.06 -15.77
CA LEU A 31 3.96 -20.80 -15.74
C LEU A 31 3.33 -20.89 -14.34
N LEU A 32 4.11 -20.67 -13.27
CA LEU A 32 3.63 -20.73 -11.89
C LEU A 32 3.12 -19.38 -11.34
N THR A 33 3.25 -18.29 -12.09
CA THR A 33 2.87 -16.93 -11.65
C THR A 33 1.97 -16.20 -12.65
N ASP A 34 1.14 -16.93 -13.41
CA ASP A 34 0.10 -16.28 -14.20
C ASP A 34 -1.03 -15.79 -13.26
N THR A 35 -0.66 -14.85 -12.42
CA THR A 35 -1.63 -14.11 -11.62
C THR A 35 -2.48 -13.32 -12.60
N ASN A 36 -3.79 -13.54 -12.59
CA ASN A 36 -4.76 -12.86 -13.46
C ASN A 36 -4.82 -11.33 -13.20
N MET A 37 -3.85 -10.80 -12.47
CA MET A 37 -3.75 -9.37 -12.14
C MET A 37 -3.56 -8.53 -13.38
N LYS A 38 -4.40 -7.53 -13.53
CA LYS A 38 -4.34 -6.56 -14.63
C LYS A 38 -4.18 -5.13 -14.11
N PHE A 39 -3.58 -4.28 -14.94
CA PHE A 39 -3.19 -2.95 -14.51
C PHE A 39 -3.42 -1.90 -15.59
N VAL A 40 -3.75 -0.69 -15.16
CA VAL A 40 -3.75 0.50 -16.03
C VAL A 40 -2.78 1.52 -15.45
N LEU A 41 -1.76 1.89 -16.23
CA LEU A 41 -0.85 2.99 -15.90
C LEU A 41 -1.29 4.26 -16.60
N THR A 42 -1.52 5.30 -15.82
CA THR A 42 -1.73 6.67 -16.30
C THR A 42 -0.45 7.47 -16.05
N LYS A 43 0.20 7.97 -17.10
CA LYS A 43 1.49 8.68 -16.97
C LYS A 43 1.37 10.04 -16.28
N ILE A 44 0.24 10.73 -16.47
CA ILE A 44 -0.04 12.03 -15.85
C ILE A 44 -1.46 11.97 -15.27
N SER A 45 -1.56 11.94 -13.96
CA SER A 45 -2.84 11.91 -13.26
C SER A 45 -3.59 13.25 -13.41
N ARG A 46 -4.92 13.14 -13.58
CA ARG A 46 -5.83 14.28 -13.53
C ARG A 46 -6.48 14.47 -12.15
N ASN A 47 -6.08 13.66 -11.16
CA ASN A 47 -6.59 13.80 -9.80
C ASN A 47 -5.95 15.01 -9.12
N ARG A 48 -6.77 16.04 -8.82
CA ARG A 48 -6.30 17.29 -8.21
C ARG A 48 -5.54 17.10 -6.90
N LYS A 49 -5.96 16.15 -6.07
CA LYS A 49 -5.25 15.87 -4.80
C LYS A 49 -3.91 15.18 -5.01
N LEU A 50 -3.79 14.39 -6.07
CA LEU A 50 -2.58 13.65 -6.36
C LEU A 50 -1.51 14.54 -7.02
N GLY A 51 -1.94 15.46 -7.87
CA GLY A 51 -1.08 16.21 -8.78
C GLY A 51 -0.73 15.41 -10.04
N PRO A 52 0.04 15.99 -10.97
CA PRO A 52 0.34 15.41 -12.30
C PRO A 52 1.44 14.33 -12.24
N ILE A 53 1.28 13.34 -11.36
CA ILE A 53 2.22 12.23 -11.21
C ILE A 53 1.68 10.94 -11.86
N PRO A 54 2.54 9.99 -12.23
CA PRO A 54 2.09 8.68 -12.69
C PRO A 54 1.28 7.96 -11.64
N SER A 55 0.25 7.24 -12.09
CA SER A 55 -0.59 6.45 -11.18
C SER A 55 -1.01 5.12 -11.81
N VAL A 56 -1.09 4.08 -10.98
CA VAL A 56 -1.51 2.74 -11.38
C VAL A 56 -2.84 2.40 -10.73
N ILE A 57 -3.73 1.81 -11.51
CA ILE A 57 -4.92 1.10 -11.05
C ILE A 57 -4.63 -0.39 -11.22
N ALA A 58 -4.84 -1.17 -10.18
CA ALA A 58 -4.79 -2.63 -10.20
C ALA A 58 -6.20 -3.20 -10.30
N SER A 59 -6.35 -4.38 -10.89
CA SER A 59 -7.63 -5.08 -11.00
C SER A 59 -8.19 -5.46 -9.63
N SER A 60 -9.48 -5.77 -9.57
CA SER A 60 -10.17 -6.16 -8.34
C SER A 60 -9.64 -7.44 -7.70
N ASP A 61 -8.95 -8.28 -8.47
CA ASP A 61 -8.34 -9.54 -8.01
C ASP A 61 -7.20 -9.30 -7.02
N THR A 62 -6.64 -8.09 -7.00
CA THR A 62 -5.61 -7.70 -6.03
C THR A 62 -6.19 -7.31 -4.66
N CYS A 63 -7.50 -7.01 -4.59
CA CYS A 63 -8.13 -6.60 -3.33
C CYS A 63 -8.31 -7.80 -2.40
N PRO A 64 -7.96 -7.68 -1.11
CA PRO A 64 -8.27 -8.71 -0.12
C PRO A 64 -9.77 -9.05 -0.12
N SER A 65 -10.09 -10.34 -0.02
CA SER A 65 -11.48 -10.82 -0.01
C SER A 65 -12.26 -10.35 1.23
N ASP A 66 -11.55 -10.10 2.33
CA ASP A 66 -12.06 -9.64 3.62
C ASP A 66 -12.05 -8.11 3.78
N CYS A 67 -11.70 -7.36 2.73
CA CYS A 67 -11.74 -5.90 2.78
C CYS A 67 -13.14 -5.40 3.14
N ILE A 68 -13.27 -4.76 4.31
CA ILE A 68 -14.56 -4.30 4.84
C ILE A 68 -15.25 -3.23 3.99
N LEU A 69 -14.51 -2.54 3.13
CA LEU A 69 -15.05 -1.50 2.25
C LEU A 69 -15.64 -2.09 0.96
N ARG A 70 -15.26 -3.32 0.59
CA ARG A 70 -15.75 -3.97 -0.64
C ARG A 70 -17.26 -4.16 -0.58
N GLY A 71 -17.99 -3.62 -1.56
CA GLY A 71 -19.46 -3.62 -1.59
C GLY A 71 -20.12 -2.72 -0.51
N ARG A 72 -19.35 -2.09 0.36
CA ARG A 72 -19.86 -1.42 1.57
C ARG A 72 -19.34 0.01 1.77
N GLY A 73 -18.82 0.64 0.73
CA GLY A 73 -18.33 2.02 0.80
C GLY A 73 -17.03 2.25 0.06
N CYS A 74 -16.50 1.26 -0.67
CA CYS A 74 -15.33 1.45 -1.49
C CYS A 74 -15.57 2.56 -2.52
N TYR A 75 -14.71 3.58 -2.51
CA TYR A 75 -14.82 4.70 -3.43
C TYR A 75 -14.56 4.30 -4.88
N ALA A 76 -13.84 3.18 -5.10
CA ALA A 76 -13.50 2.70 -6.43
C ALA A 76 -14.70 2.05 -7.16
N GLU A 77 -15.76 1.69 -6.44
CA GLU A 77 -16.94 1.05 -7.02
C GLU A 77 -17.92 2.04 -7.67
N LEU A 78 -17.78 3.34 -7.42
CA LEU A 78 -18.70 4.36 -7.92
C LEU A 78 -17.96 5.56 -8.51
N GLY A 79 -18.67 6.29 -9.39
CA GLY A 79 -18.16 7.49 -10.02
C GLY A 79 -17.08 7.24 -11.09
N PRO A 80 -16.35 8.26 -11.53
CA PRO A 80 -15.42 8.16 -12.66
C PRO A 80 -14.31 7.13 -12.47
N ILE A 81 -13.91 6.84 -11.22
CA ILE A 81 -12.87 5.86 -10.92
C ILE A 81 -13.34 4.43 -11.22
N SER A 82 -14.64 4.12 -11.07
CA SER A 82 -15.19 2.79 -11.36
C SER A 82 -15.06 2.42 -12.83
N LEU A 83 -15.20 3.39 -13.74
CA LEU A 83 -15.02 3.17 -15.18
C LEU A 83 -13.55 2.81 -15.49
N GLN A 84 -12.61 3.48 -14.82
CA GLN A 84 -11.19 3.18 -14.96
C GLN A 84 -10.84 1.84 -14.34
N TRP A 85 -11.46 1.49 -13.22
CA TRP A 85 -11.28 0.20 -12.56
C TRP A 85 -11.85 -0.95 -13.41
N LYS A 86 -13.02 -0.74 -14.00
CA LYS A 86 -13.59 -1.67 -15.01
C LYS A 86 -12.62 -1.88 -16.17
N LYS A 87 -12.04 -0.79 -16.73
CA LYS A 87 -11.03 -0.90 -17.78
C LYS A 87 -9.80 -1.71 -17.34
N ALA A 88 -9.35 -1.57 -16.08
CA ALA A 88 -8.25 -2.40 -15.57
C ALA A 88 -8.65 -3.86 -15.49
N ASN A 89 -9.85 -4.19 -15.00
CA ASN A 89 -10.34 -5.55 -14.92
C ASN A 89 -10.47 -6.22 -16.30
N ASP A 90 -11.03 -5.50 -17.27
CA ASP A 90 -11.36 -6.08 -18.59
C ASP A 90 -10.12 -6.14 -19.50
N ASN A 91 -9.39 -5.01 -19.62
CA ASN A 91 -8.39 -4.78 -20.67
C ASN A 91 -7.05 -4.22 -20.12
N GLY A 92 -6.78 -4.39 -18.84
CA GLY A 92 -5.50 -3.96 -18.26
C GLY A 92 -4.31 -4.74 -18.80
N MET A 93 -3.13 -4.13 -18.74
CA MET A 93 -1.88 -4.84 -19.04
C MET A 93 -1.57 -5.86 -17.95
N SER A 94 -0.90 -6.94 -18.30
CA SER A 94 -0.42 -7.94 -17.35
C SER A 94 0.75 -7.40 -16.51
N PHE A 95 1.19 -8.18 -15.54
CA PHE A 95 2.13 -7.73 -14.50
C PHE A 95 3.53 -7.40 -15.06
N ASP A 96 4.11 -8.23 -15.92
CA ASP A 96 5.45 -7.98 -16.46
C ASP A 96 5.57 -6.73 -17.34
N PRO A 97 4.60 -6.42 -18.23
CA PRO A 97 4.54 -5.12 -18.89
C PRO A 97 4.49 -3.95 -17.89
N LEU A 98 3.69 -4.04 -16.82
CA LEU A 98 3.65 -3.01 -15.78
C LEU A 98 5.03 -2.80 -15.17
N LEU A 99 5.73 -3.87 -14.77
CA LEU A 99 7.07 -3.77 -14.18
C LEU A 99 8.07 -3.09 -15.13
N ARG A 100 7.96 -3.35 -16.43
CA ARG A 100 8.79 -2.66 -17.44
C ARG A 100 8.50 -1.16 -17.48
N GLU A 101 7.23 -0.76 -17.49
CA GLU A 101 6.85 0.65 -17.49
C GLU A 101 7.27 1.37 -16.20
N ILE A 102 7.16 0.72 -15.04
CA ILE A 102 7.63 1.29 -13.77
C ILE A 102 9.14 1.52 -13.80
N ARG A 103 9.94 0.57 -14.32
CA ARG A 103 11.39 0.76 -14.45
C ARG A 103 11.77 1.94 -15.34
N ARG A 104 10.92 2.30 -16.33
CA ARG A 104 11.13 3.42 -17.26
C ARG A 104 10.75 4.78 -16.68
N LEU A 105 10.06 4.83 -15.54
CA LEU A 105 9.75 6.10 -14.89
C LEU A 105 11.06 6.85 -14.56
N PRO A 106 11.08 8.19 -14.68
CA PRO A 106 12.25 8.99 -14.34
C PRO A 106 12.75 8.70 -12.93
N LYS A 107 14.06 8.78 -12.73
CA LYS A 107 14.67 8.68 -11.39
C LYS A 107 14.06 9.74 -10.46
N ARG A 108 13.80 9.37 -9.20
CA ARG A 108 13.22 10.25 -8.16
C ARG A 108 11.81 10.75 -8.45
N GLN A 109 11.14 10.32 -9.52
CA GLN A 109 9.77 10.70 -9.77
C GLN A 109 8.85 10.05 -8.73
N LEU A 110 8.05 10.89 -8.04
CA LEU A 110 6.93 10.40 -7.22
C LEU A 110 5.88 9.78 -8.14
N TRP A 111 5.34 8.64 -7.74
CA TRP A 111 4.22 8.01 -8.42
C TRP A 111 3.28 7.34 -7.40
N ARG A 112 2.11 6.90 -7.83
CA ARG A 112 1.14 6.21 -6.98
C ARG A 112 0.81 4.83 -7.50
N TYR A 113 0.90 3.82 -6.64
CA TYR A 113 0.34 2.50 -6.87
C TYR A 113 -1.03 2.36 -6.18
N GLY A 114 -1.98 1.64 -6.82
CA GLY A 114 -3.27 1.32 -6.22
C GLY A 114 -4.19 2.54 -6.04
N THR A 115 -4.42 3.33 -7.11
CA THR A 115 -5.50 4.33 -7.08
C THR A 115 -6.87 3.63 -6.93
N ALA A 116 -7.04 2.43 -7.49
CA ALA A 116 -8.01 1.41 -7.17
C ALA A 116 -7.32 0.05 -7.24
N GLY A 117 -7.88 -0.98 -6.61
CA GLY A 117 -7.19 -2.25 -6.37
C GLY A 117 -6.23 -2.14 -5.18
N ASP A 118 -5.48 -3.19 -4.93
CA ASP A 118 -4.54 -3.32 -3.81
C ASP A 118 -3.18 -3.86 -4.31
N LEU A 119 -2.25 -4.10 -3.40
CA LEU A 119 -0.96 -4.73 -3.70
C LEU A 119 -1.15 -6.16 -4.24
N PRO A 120 -0.17 -6.69 -4.99
CA PRO A 120 -0.18 -8.11 -5.34
C PRO A 120 -0.45 -8.98 -4.11
N PRO A 121 -1.34 -9.98 -4.19
CA PRO A 121 -1.71 -10.81 -3.04
C PRO A 121 -0.58 -11.77 -2.62
N ASP A 122 0.33 -12.08 -3.51
CA ASP A 122 1.47 -12.93 -3.23
C ASP A 122 2.76 -12.13 -3.02
N ARG A 123 3.60 -12.63 -2.10
CA ARG A 123 4.84 -11.96 -1.70
C ARG A 123 5.87 -11.85 -2.82
N GLU A 124 5.95 -12.83 -3.69
CA GLU A 124 6.92 -12.81 -4.81
C GLU A 124 6.62 -11.65 -5.75
N SER A 125 5.37 -11.54 -6.19
CA SER A 125 4.93 -10.42 -7.04
C SER A 125 5.11 -9.07 -6.33
N LEU A 126 4.81 -8.97 -5.04
CA LEU A 126 5.08 -7.75 -4.26
C LEU A 126 6.56 -7.36 -4.30
N LEU A 127 7.47 -8.30 -4.06
CA LEU A 127 8.91 -8.02 -4.07
C LEU A 127 9.44 -7.71 -5.47
N ARG A 128 8.89 -8.34 -6.52
CA ARG A 128 9.18 -7.99 -7.92
C ARG A 128 8.75 -6.55 -8.26
N LEU A 129 7.58 -6.13 -7.75
CA LEU A 129 7.09 -4.76 -7.89
C LEU A 129 8.01 -3.77 -7.14
N ALA A 130 8.37 -4.08 -5.91
CA ALA A 130 9.29 -3.28 -5.10
C ALA A 130 10.66 -3.14 -5.76
N ALA A 131 11.21 -4.21 -6.31
CA ALA A 131 12.48 -4.17 -7.06
C ALA A 131 12.37 -3.34 -8.35
N ALA A 132 11.22 -3.40 -9.05
CA ALA A 132 10.99 -2.58 -10.25
C ALA A 132 10.88 -1.08 -9.92
N ASN A 133 10.48 -0.73 -8.71
CA ASN A 133 10.41 0.66 -8.22
C ASN A 133 11.78 1.35 -8.20
N GLN A 134 12.87 0.61 -8.00
CA GLN A 134 14.23 1.17 -7.98
C GLN A 134 14.36 2.37 -7.00
N ASN A 135 13.81 2.23 -5.80
CA ASN A 135 13.87 3.24 -4.74
C ASN A 135 13.28 4.63 -5.11
N ARG A 136 12.30 4.67 -6.03
CA ARG A 136 11.54 5.90 -6.28
C ARG A 136 10.57 6.17 -5.15
N PRO A 137 10.29 7.44 -4.80
CA PRO A 137 9.21 7.75 -3.87
C PRO A 137 7.88 7.26 -4.45
N VAL A 138 7.13 6.52 -3.65
CA VAL A 138 5.86 5.92 -4.08
C VAL A 138 4.79 6.07 -3.02
N LEU A 139 3.56 6.35 -3.44
CA LEU A 139 2.38 6.36 -2.60
C LEU A 139 1.69 5.02 -2.72
N VAL A 140 1.71 4.23 -1.66
CA VAL A 140 1.13 2.89 -1.60
C VAL A 140 0.28 2.75 -0.35
N TYR A 141 -0.92 2.21 -0.52
CA TYR A 141 -1.83 1.91 0.58
C TYR A 141 -2.40 0.51 0.38
N THR A 142 -2.47 -0.28 1.45
CA THR A 142 -2.97 -1.66 1.38
C THR A 142 -3.86 -2.01 2.56
N HIS A 143 -4.88 -2.83 2.31
CA HIS A 143 -5.66 -3.54 3.33
C HIS A 143 -5.18 -4.99 3.51
N GLY A 144 -4.16 -5.41 2.75
CA GLY A 144 -3.55 -6.72 2.90
C GLY A 144 -2.83 -6.89 4.23
N GLN A 145 -2.47 -8.13 4.57
CA GLN A 145 -1.94 -8.52 5.87
C GLN A 145 -0.55 -9.20 5.80
N ASP A 146 0.13 -9.16 4.64
CA ASP A 146 1.51 -9.69 4.54
C ASP A 146 2.54 -8.72 5.14
N PHE A 147 2.46 -8.45 6.45
CA PHE A 147 3.34 -7.51 7.12
C PHE A 147 4.83 -7.84 6.94
N PRO A 148 5.28 -9.09 7.02
CA PRO A 148 6.68 -9.42 6.71
C PRO A 148 7.09 -9.05 5.28
N GLY A 149 6.23 -9.29 4.28
CA GLY A 149 6.46 -8.88 2.91
C GLY A 149 6.54 -7.36 2.75
N TYR A 150 5.71 -6.61 3.48
CA TYR A 150 5.73 -5.14 3.46
C TYR A 150 7.02 -4.58 4.07
N HIS A 151 7.55 -5.20 5.13
CA HIS A 151 8.86 -4.82 5.66
C HIS A 151 9.98 -5.05 4.64
N LEU A 152 9.99 -6.19 3.94
CA LEU A 152 10.95 -6.47 2.88
C LEU A 152 10.81 -5.47 1.71
N ALA A 153 9.59 -5.15 1.29
CA ALA A 153 9.35 -4.14 0.26
C ALA A 153 9.88 -2.75 0.69
N ASN A 154 9.68 -2.38 1.96
CA ASN A 154 10.20 -1.13 2.51
C ASN A 154 11.73 -1.09 2.49
N GLN A 155 12.42 -2.20 2.77
CA GLN A 155 13.88 -2.31 2.66
C GLN A 155 14.38 -2.10 1.23
N LEU A 156 13.56 -2.47 0.23
CA LEU A 156 13.81 -2.22 -1.19
C LEU A 156 13.42 -0.78 -1.62
N GLY A 157 13.04 0.09 -0.68
CA GLY A 157 12.62 1.47 -0.97
C GLY A 157 11.22 1.60 -1.58
N PHE A 158 10.37 0.57 -1.44
CA PHE A 158 8.98 0.59 -1.83
C PHE A 158 8.11 0.78 -0.60
N HIS A 159 7.89 2.04 -0.20
CA HIS A 159 7.29 2.37 1.08
C HIS A 159 5.78 2.06 1.13
N VAL A 160 5.41 1.03 1.89
CA VAL A 160 4.03 0.57 2.07
C VAL A 160 3.39 1.23 3.29
N ASN A 161 2.18 1.78 3.12
CA ASN A 161 1.33 2.22 4.21
C ASN A 161 0.17 1.22 4.38
N VAL A 162 -0.01 0.70 5.59
CA VAL A 162 -1.13 -0.19 5.91
C VAL A 162 -2.36 0.63 6.29
N SER A 163 -3.52 0.25 5.74
CA SER A 163 -4.78 0.97 5.89
C SER A 163 -5.59 0.40 7.04
N ALA A 164 -5.85 1.22 8.04
CA ALA A 164 -6.73 0.88 9.16
C ALA A 164 -8.18 1.29 8.84
N ASP A 165 -9.11 0.47 9.30
CA ASP A 165 -10.55 0.67 9.13
C ASP A 165 -11.14 1.65 10.13
N ASP A 166 -10.54 1.73 11.32
CA ASP A 166 -10.88 2.64 12.42
C ASP A 166 -9.63 2.96 13.26
N ILE A 167 -9.79 3.86 14.24
CA ILE A 167 -8.69 4.33 15.08
C ILE A 167 -8.13 3.27 16.03
N SER A 168 -8.96 2.30 16.48
CA SER A 168 -8.50 1.18 17.30
C SER A 168 -7.74 0.15 16.44
N HIS A 169 -8.17 -0.06 15.18
CA HIS A 169 -7.43 -0.86 14.22
C HIS A 169 -6.08 -0.20 13.88
N ALA A 170 -6.05 1.14 13.81
CA ALA A 170 -4.79 1.86 13.58
C ALA A 170 -3.76 1.62 14.69
N ASP A 171 -4.20 1.52 15.97
CA ASP A 171 -3.32 1.15 17.08
C ASP A 171 -2.73 -0.25 16.92
N ARG A 172 -3.55 -1.22 16.51
CA ARG A 172 -3.09 -2.59 16.27
C ARG A 172 -2.07 -2.66 15.14
N LEU A 173 -2.37 -1.99 14.02
CA LEU A 173 -1.46 -1.95 12.88
C LEU A 173 -0.15 -1.20 13.19
N ALA A 174 -0.20 -0.16 14.02
CA ALA A 174 1.00 0.57 14.42
C ALA A 174 2.03 -0.30 15.17
N LYS A 175 1.57 -1.36 15.87
CA LYS A 175 2.44 -2.33 16.55
C LYS A 175 3.26 -3.19 15.59
N THR A 176 2.89 -3.22 14.30
CA THR A 176 3.69 -3.90 13.27
C THR A 176 4.96 -3.12 12.89
N GLY A 177 5.11 -1.86 13.32
CA GLY A 177 6.21 -0.98 12.92
C GLY A 177 6.07 -0.38 11.51
N LEU A 178 4.99 -0.70 10.78
CA LEU A 178 4.70 -0.13 9.47
C LEU A 178 4.04 1.26 9.58
N SER A 179 4.13 2.05 8.53
CA SER A 179 3.42 3.31 8.43
C SER A 179 1.91 3.06 8.29
N VAL A 180 1.11 3.67 9.15
CA VAL A 180 -0.35 3.47 9.18
C VAL A 180 -1.08 4.68 8.59
N VAL A 181 -2.14 4.41 7.84
CA VAL A 181 -3.16 5.40 7.47
C VAL A 181 -4.51 4.91 7.96
N VAL A 182 -5.46 5.83 8.19
CA VAL A 182 -6.79 5.46 8.72
C VAL A 182 -7.86 6.33 8.06
N THR A 183 -9.05 5.76 7.85
CA THR A 183 -10.21 6.55 7.46
C THR A 183 -10.79 7.24 8.70
N ILE A 184 -11.03 8.56 8.59
CA ILE A 184 -11.60 9.39 9.64
C ILE A 184 -12.88 10.09 9.15
N SER A 185 -13.66 10.69 10.08
CA SER A 185 -14.89 11.42 9.74
C SER A 185 -14.65 12.45 8.64
N SER A 186 -15.64 12.59 7.77
CA SER A 186 -15.65 13.60 6.73
C SER A 186 -15.60 15.03 7.27
N ASP A 187 -15.90 15.24 8.55
CA ASP A 187 -15.79 16.54 9.21
C ASP A 187 -14.36 17.08 9.23
N TYR A 188 -13.38 16.20 9.15
CA TYR A 188 -11.97 16.60 8.99
C TYR A 188 -11.58 17.04 7.58
N ALA A 189 -12.51 17.06 6.62
CA ALA A 189 -12.28 17.70 5.33
C ALA A 189 -12.78 19.16 5.37
N ARG A 190 -12.08 20.05 4.67
CA ARG A 190 -12.54 21.42 4.45
C ARG A 190 -13.75 21.41 3.52
N LYS A 191 -14.82 22.11 3.91
CA LYS A 191 -16.05 22.21 3.13
C LYS A 191 -15.84 23.12 1.90
N PRO A 192 -16.59 22.94 0.81
CA PRO A 192 -16.54 23.85 -0.31
C PRO A 192 -16.81 25.30 0.14
N LYS A 193 -15.99 26.25 -0.32
CA LYS A 193 -16.05 27.68 0.03
C LYS A 193 -15.72 28.02 1.49
N GLU A 194 -15.41 27.06 2.35
CA GLU A 194 -14.96 27.30 3.72
C GLU A 194 -13.53 27.86 3.68
N SER A 195 -13.26 28.95 4.39
CA SER A 195 -11.89 29.45 4.56
C SER A 195 -11.07 28.51 5.45
N LEU A 196 -9.75 28.61 5.40
CA LEU A 196 -8.88 27.83 6.30
C LEU A 196 -9.05 28.27 7.76
N SER A 197 -9.39 29.52 8.01
CA SER A 197 -9.70 30.05 9.34
C SER A 197 -10.98 29.43 9.88
N ASP A 198 -12.06 29.45 9.09
CA ASP A 198 -13.36 28.86 9.49
C ASP A 198 -13.25 27.35 9.71
N TYR A 199 -12.49 26.66 8.85
CA TYR A 199 -12.19 25.24 9.01
C TYR A 199 -11.51 24.96 10.36
N ARG A 200 -10.49 25.76 10.73
CA ARG A 200 -9.81 25.64 12.01
C ARG A 200 -10.72 25.93 13.19
N THR A 201 -11.52 26.98 13.09
CA THR A 201 -12.51 27.37 14.12
C THR A 201 -13.54 26.26 14.33
N ARG A 202 -14.10 25.69 13.23
CA ARG A 202 -15.04 24.58 13.28
C ARG A 202 -14.50 23.35 14.00
N LEU A 203 -13.21 23.09 13.86
CA LEU A 203 -12.54 21.98 14.56
C LEU A 203 -12.02 22.38 15.95
N GLY A 204 -12.41 23.55 16.48
CA GLY A 204 -11.96 24.04 17.78
C GLY A 204 -10.44 24.21 17.88
N GLY A 205 -9.78 24.59 16.78
CA GLY A 205 -8.32 24.68 16.68
C GLY A 205 -7.59 23.32 16.64
N ARG A 206 -8.30 22.21 16.79
CA ARG A 206 -7.73 20.86 16.91
C ARG A 206 -7.64 20.21 15.53
N LEU A 207 -6.54 20.45 14.83
CA LEU A 207 -6.23 19.72 13.58
C LEU A 207 -5.72 18.30 13.80
N LYS A 208 -5.44 17.93 15.04
CA LYS A 208 -4.96 16.60 15.42
C LYS A 208 -6.03 15.88 16.22
N SER A 209 -6.14 14.58 16.00
CA SER A 209 -6.87 13.67 16.88
C SER A 209 -5.92 12.58 17.37
N PHE A 210 -6.41 11.71 18.24
CA PHE A 210 -5.59 10.66 18.84
C PHE A 210 -6.31 9.33 18.76
N THR A 211 -5.53 8.26 18.66
CA THR A 211 -6.03 6.90 18.84
C THR A 211 -6.27 6.63 20.33
N PRO A 212 -6.98 5.54 20.69
CA PRO A 212 -7.12 5.11 22.09
C PRO A 212 -5.78 4.92 22.82
N GLU A 213 -4.74 4.48 22.14
CA GLU A 213 -3.38 4.35 22.72
C GLU A 213 -2.55 5.66 22.65
N GLY A 214 -3.16 6.79 22.33
CA GLY A 214 -2.54 8.12 22.35
C GLY A 214 -1.67 8.46 21.13
N ARG A 215 -1.70 7.66 20.04
CA ARG A 215 -0.96 7.99 18.82
C ARG A 215 -1.62 9.16 18.09
N THR A 216 -0.80 10.08 17.61
CA THR A 216 -1.28 11.26 16.88
C THR A 216 -1.81 10.89 15.51
N ILE A 217 -3.04 11.31 15.20
CA ILE A 217 -3.63 11.28 13.87
C ILE A 217 -3.66 12.71 13.32
N ILE A 218 -3.12 12.90 12.12
CA ILE A 218 -3.22 14.17 11.38
C ILE A 218 -4.10 13.98 10.14
N PRO A 219 -5.09 14.83 9.89
CA PRO A 219 -5.84 14.78 8.63
C PRO A 219 -4.89 14.99 7.44
N CYS A 220 -5.15 14.28 6.34
CA CYS A 220 -4.37 14.44 5.12
C CYS A 220 -4.38 15.92 4.67
N PRO A 221 -3.23 16.59 4.51
CA PRO A 221 -3.17 18.01 4.13
C PRO A 221 -3.96 18.33 2.86
N ALA A 222 -3.94 17.46 1.85
CA ALA A 222 -4.71 17.63 0.62
C ALA A 222 -6.25 17.58 0.82
N SER A 223 -6.74 17.32 2.04
CA SER A 223 -8.16 17.35 2.36
C SER A 223 -8.66 18.72 2.87
N TYR A 224 -7.74 19.61 3.24
CA TYR A 224 -8.10 20.92 3.80
C TYR A 224 -7.22 22.09 3.30
N THR A 225 -6.17 21.82 2.57
CA THR A 225 -5.34 22.82 1.90
C THR A 225 -5.35 22.60 0.38
N GLU A 226 -4.68 23.46 -0.36
CA GLU A 226 -4.50 23.32 -1.81
C GLU A 226 -3.27 22.46 -2.16
N THR A 227 -2.56 21.90 -1.17
CA THR A 227 -1.40 21.05 -1.41
C THR A 227 -1.78 19.74 -2.09
N THR A 228 -0.89 19.25 -2.95
CA THR A 228 -1.05 17.96 -3.62
C THR A 228 -0.16 16.90 -2.98
N CYS A 229 -0.34 15.63 -3.34
CA CYS A 229 0.58 14.57 -2.94
C CYS A 229 1.99 14.79 -3.50
N LEU A 230 2.09 15.41 -4.70
CA LEU A 230 3.37 15.76 -5.30
C LEU A 230 4.16 16.72 -4.41
N ASP A 231 3.48 17.69 -3.80
CA ASP A 231 4.11 18.68 -2.92
C ASP A 231 4.36 18.11 -1.51
N CYS A 232 3.39 17.40 -0.97
CA CYS A 232 3.38 16.93 0.41
C CYS A 232 4.31 15.75 0.67
N GLN A 233 4.27 14.72 -0.15
CA GLN A 233 5.05 13.46 -0.08
C GLN A 233 5.05 12.72 1.28
N LEU A 234 4.22 13.11 2.23
CA LEU A 234 4.20 12.56 3.60
C LEU A 234 4.01 11.03 3.63
N CYS A 235 3.19 10.50 2.72
CA CYS A 235 2.90 9.06 2.63
C CYS A 235 3.92 8.29 1.77
N ALA A 236 4.86 8.97 1.11
CA ALA A 236 5.91 8.33 0.32
C ALA A 236 7.18 8.01 1.13
N ARG A 237 7.18 8.29 2.42
CA ARG A 237 8.33 8.15 3.32
C ARG A 237 7.91 7.56 4.66
N PRO A 238 8.82 6.85 5.37
CA PRO A 238 8.58 6.45 6.76
C PRO A 238 8.28 7.67 7.63
N ARG A 239 7.24 7.58 8.44
CA ARG A 239 6.85 8.67 9.35
C ARG A 239 7.49 8.50 10.71
N ARG A 240 8.25 9.50 11.14
CA ARG A 240 8.86 9.52 12.48
C ARG A 240 7.78 9.69 13.56
N GLY A 241 8.01 9.11 14.73
CA GLY A 241 7.12 9.25 15.90
C GLY A 241 5.76 8.59 15.77
N GLY A 242 5.59 7.63 14.86
CA GLY A 242 4.35 6.85 14.76
C GLY A 242 3.11 7.66 14.34
N VAL A 243 3.30 8.82 13.69
CA VAL A 243 2.19 9.65 13.23
C VAL A 243 1.36 8.91 12.18
N ILE A 244 0.05 8.86 12.39
CA ILE A 244 -0.95 8.25 11.52
C ILE A 244 -1.56 9.33 10.63
N VAL A 245 -1.70 9.07 9.33
CA VAL A 245 -2.40 9.99 8.42
C VAL A 245 -3.86 9.58 8.33
N GLY A 246 -4.75 10.50 8.69
CA GLY A 246 -6.19 10.35 8.59
C GLY A 246 -6.71 10.78 7.22
N PHE A 247 -7.40 9.91 6.50
CA PHE A 247 -8.11 10.25 5.27
C PHE A 247 -9.57 10.52 5.58
N PRO A 248 -10.05 11.79 5.51
CA PRO A 248 -11.46 12.09 5.68
C PRO A 248 -12.31 11.34 4.65
N ALA A 249 -13.39 10.71 5.13
CA ALA A 249 -14.35 10.03 4.27
C ALA A 249 -14.85 10.98 3.17
N HIS A 250 -14.87 10.51 1.94
CA HIS A 250 -15.26 11.31 0.78
C HIS A 250 -15.98 10.46 -0.29
N GLY A 251 -16.46 11.13 -1.34
CA GLY A 251 -17.18 10.48 -2.43
C GLY A 251 -18.66 10.25 -2.13
N SER A 252 -19.35 9.56 -3.02
CA SER A 252 -20.80 9.36 -2.97
C SER A 252 -21.28 8.52 -1.77
N ARG A 253 -20.40 7.66 -1.22
CA ARG A 253 -20.72 6.83 -0.04
C ARG A 253 -20.20 7.41 1.28
N ARG A 254 -19.81 8.68 1.31
CA ARG A 254 -19.27 9.37 2.50
C ARG A 254 -20.15 9.17 3.73
N ALA A 255 -21.44 9.44 3.63
CA ALA A 255 -22.37 9.32 4.75
C ALA A 255 -22.45 7.89 5.31
N GLN A 256 -22.33 6.87 4.47
CA GLN A 256 -22.30 5.47 4.89
C GLN A 256 -21.03 5.17 5.71
N ILE A 257 -19.90 5.73 5.31
CA ILE A 257 -18.62 5.57 6.03
C ILE A 257 -18.70 6.32 7.36
N ASP A 258 -19.16 7.57 7.38
CA ASP A 258 -19.33 8.36 8.61
C ASP A 258 -20.22 7.64 9.62
N LYS A 259 -21.35 7.08 9.18
CA LYS A 259 -22.24 6.27 10.04
C LYS A 259 -21.54 5.04 10.62
N ARG A 260 -20.63 4.41 9.88
CA ARG A 260 -19.86 3.27 10.36
C ARG A 260 -18.82 3.69 11.40
N LEU A 261 -18.15 4.82 11.17
CA LEU A 261 -17.18 5.36 12.11
C LEU A 261 -17.82 5.79 13.43
N SER A 262 -19.05 6.32 13.41
CA SER A 262 -19.80 6.71 14.62
C SER A 262 -20.35 5.52 15.40
N ASN A 263 -20.70 4.43 14.73
CA ASN A 263 -21.28 3.22 15.38
C ASN A 263 -20.22 2.23 15.87
N GLY A 264 -18.93 2.54 15.72
CA GLY A 264 -17.84 1.59 15.87
C GLY A 264 -17.90 0.53 14.78
N LEU A 265 -16.92 0.47 13.90
CA LEU A 265 -16.85 -0.58 12.88
C LEU A 265 -16.95 -1.94 13.57
N SER A 266 -17.96 -2.73 13.23
CA SER A 266 -18.07 -4.10 13.71
C SER A 266 -16.74 -4.79 13.50
N LYS A 267 -16.15 -5.32 14.58
CA LYS A 267 -14.85 -5.98 14.60
C LYS A 267 -14.72 -6.89 13.37
N PRO A 268 -13.68 -6.77 12.55
CA PRO A 268 -13.39 -7.81 11.58
C PRO A 268 -13.29 -9.12 12.37
N LYS A 269 -13.89 -10.20 11.86
CA LYS A 269 -13.65 -11.54 12.41
C LYS A 269 -12.16 -11.80 12.21
N ILE A 270 -11.39 -11.61 13.25
CA ILE A 270 -10.00 -12.03 13.29
C ILE A 270 -10.07 -13.55 13.29
N ASP A 271 -9.63 -14.16 12.21
CA ASP A 271 -9.42 -15.59 12.15
C ASP A 271 -8.52 -15.97 13.33
N LYS A 272 -8.97 -16.86 14.21
CA LYS A 272 -8.28 -17.27 15.44
C LYS A 272 -7.02 -18.09 15.18
N GLY A 273 -6.45 -18.02 13.96
CA GLY A 273 -5.34 -18.83 13.48
C GLY A 273 -3.94 -18.29 13.69
N LEU A 274 -3.72 -17.10 14.27
CA LEU A 274 -2.39 -16.55 14.49
C LEU A 274 -2.08 -16.30 15.97
N GLY A 275 -2.43 -17.25 16.82
CA GLY A 275 -1.96 -17.38 18.19
C GLY A 275 -0.67 -18.21 18.29
N GLY A 276 0.35 -17.89 17.51
CA GLY A 276 1.71 -18.38 17.73
C GLY A 276 2.36 -17.51 18.81
N SER A 277 2.36 -17.96 20.06
CA SER A 277 3.15 -17.40 21.14
C SER A 277 4.62 -17.38 20.75
N ILE A 278 5.17 -16.18 20.55
CA ILE A 278 6.62 -15.98 20.51
C ILE A 278 7.07 -15.94 21.96
N GLU A 279 7.53 -17.07 22.51
CA GLU A 279 8.27 -17.07 23.76
C GLU A 279 9.61 -16.33 23.55
N PRO A 280 10.00 -15.42 24.47
CA PRO A 280 11.31 -14.80 24.41
C PRO A 280 12.38 -15.87 24.72
N ARG A 281 13.23 -16.18 23.74
CA ARG A 281 14.46 -16.96 24.02
C ARG A 281 15.32 -16.16 24.99
N ALA A 282 15.50 -16.71 26.17
CA ALA A 282 16.50 -16.27 27.14
C ALA A 282 17.89 -16.32 26.52
N ALA A 283 18.62 -15.20 26.66
CA ALA A 283 20.02 -15.13 26.34
C ALA A 283 20.80 -16.00 27.31
N ALA A 284 21.64 -16.92 26.81
CA ALA A 284 22.76 -17.56 27.49
C ALA A 284 24.01 -17.27 26.66
#